data_b396707f8059517023896e4773b25e07
#
_entry.id   b396707f8059517023896e4773b25e07
#
_cell.length_a   1.000
_cell.length_b   1.000
_cell.length_c   1.000
_cell.angle_alpha   90.00
_cell.angle_beta   90.00
_cell.angle_gamma   90.00
#
_symmetry.space_group_name_H-M   'P 1'
#
loop_
_entity.id
_entity.type
_entity.pdbx_description
1 polymer ?
#
loop_
_entity_poly.entity_id
_entity_poly.type
_entity_poly.pdbx_seq_one_letter_code
_entity_poly.pdbx_strand_id
1 'polypeptide(L)'
;MELNIDEIKKYLPHRDPFLFVDKVTDLNISKDIYGEITFNENLFFFKGHFPNRPIVPGVIIVESIAQLGGLLIYKSFEDELIGKDPALIAIDSAKFKSPTLPGDKLNIKAELLKSKLNIFKIKGQAFNNGKLIVEASITATVLK
;
A
#
# COMPACT_ATOMS: atom_id res chain seq x y z
N MET A 1 5.94 9.49 -12.98
CA MET A 1 6.43 8.16 -13.44
C MET A 1 5.36 7.13 -13.11
N GLU A 2 4.98 6.32 -14.06
CA GLU A 2 4.03 5.23 -13.87
C GLU A 2 4.77 3.89 -13.74
N LEU A 3 4.16 2.93 -13.04
CA LEU A 3 4.67 1.57 -12.97
C LEU A 3 3.53 0.59 -13.21
N ASN A 4 3.71 -0.36 -14.12
CA ASN A 4 2.78 -1.47 -14.30
C ASN A 4 3.07 -2.60 -13.30
N ILE A 5 2.25 -3.64 -13.32
CA ILE A 5 2.36 -4.73 -12.34
C ILE A 5 3.73 -5.45 -12.42
N ASP A 6 4.27 -5.63 -13.61
CA ASP A 6 5.57 -6.28 -13.77
C ASP A 6 6.70 -5.45 -13.18
N GLU A 7 6.62 -4.13 -13.35
CA GLU A 7 7.59 -3.21 -12.77
C GLU A 7 7.47 -3.15 -11.25
N ILE A 8 6.23 -3.16 -10.73
CA ILE A 8 5.97 -3.23 -9.29
C ILE A 8 6.64 -4.47 -8.68
N LYS A 9 6.54 -5.62 -9.34
CA LYS A 9 7.11 -6.88 -8.87
C LYS A 9 8.64 -6.89 -8.88
N LYS A 10 9.29 -5.98 -9.58
CA LYS A 10 10.75 -5.85 -9.53
C LYS A 10 11.25 -5.27 -8.21
N TYR A 11 10.39 -4.49 -7.54
CA TYR A 11 10.74 -3.80 -6.29
C TYR A 11 10.14 -4.47 -5.07
N LEU A 12 8.84 -4.81 -5.13
CA LEU A 12 8.16 -5.47 -4.02
C LEU A 12 8.32 -6.98 -4.09
N PRO A 13 8.69 -7.64 -2.98
CA PRO A 13 8.76 -9.10 -2.93
C PRO A 13 7.40 -9.77 -2.82
N HIS A 14 6.36 -9.00 -2.51
CA HIS A 14 4.99 -9.50 -2.36
C HIS A 14 4.47 -10.16 -3.64
N ARG A 15 3.70 -11.22 -3.50
CA ARG A 15 3.09 -11.94 -4.62
C ARG A 15 1.67 -12.33 -4.27
N ASP A 16 0.86 -12.62 -5.29
CA ASP A 16 -0.48 -13.15 -5.10
C ASP A 16 -0.45 -14.33 -4.10
N PRO A 17 -1.33 -14.38 -3.11
CA PRO A 17 -2.51 -13.54 -2.90
C PRO A 17 -2.27 -12.31 -2.02
N PHE A 18 -1.03 -11.88 -1.80
CA PHE A 18 -0.71 -10.79 -0.86
C PHE A 18 -0.01 -9.60 -1.52
N LEU A 19 -0.27 -9.35 -2.79
CA LEU A 19 0.17 -8.13 -3.48
C LEU A 19 -1.05 -7.24 -3.68
N PHE A 20 -1.04 -6.06 -3.04
CA PHE A 20 -2.21 -5.18 -2.98
C PHE A 20 -1.97 -3.81 -3.63
N VAL A 21 -1.20 -3.78 -4.71
CA VAL A 21 -1.06 -2.63 -5.59
C VAL A 21 -1.11 -3.14 -7.01
N ASP A 22 -2.06 -2.66 -7.80
CA ASP A 22 -2.21 -3.09 -9.20
C ASP A 22 -1.40 -2.23 -10.16
N LYS A 23 -1.30 -0.93 -9.85
CA LYS A 23 -0.68 0.04 -10.75
C LYS A 23 -0.23 1.26 -9.94
N VAL A 24 0.93 1.82 -10.33
CA VAL A 24 1.36 3.13 -9.86
C VAL A 24 1.03 4.13 -10.97
N THR A 25 0.23 5.14 -10.64
CA THR A 25 -0.21 6.16 -11.59
C THR A 25 0.72 7.37 -11.63
N ASP A 26 1.38 7.67 -10.51
CA ASP A 26 2.42 8.69 -10.46
C ASP A 26 3.37 8.43 -9.30
N LEU A 27 4.63 8.83 -9.47
CA LEU A 27 5.66 8.65 -8.45
C LEU A 27 6.64 9.82 -8.53
N ASN A 28 6.83 10.50 -7.41
CA ASN A 28 7.76 11.60 -7.27
C ASN A 28 8.83 11.20 -6.24
N ILE A 29 10.04 11.00 -6.68
CA ILE A 29 11.17 10.48 -5.88
C ILE A 29 11.29 11.26 -4.56
N SER A 30 11.42 10.51 -3.46
CA SER A 30 11.57 11.02 -2.09
C SER A 30 10.43 11.90 -1.59
N LYS A 31 9.29 11.90 -2.29
CA LYS A 31 8.15 12.76 -1.94
C LYS A 31 6.86 11.98 -1.77
N ASP A 32 6.25 11.54 -2.86
CA ASP A 32 4.96 10.86 -2.80
C ASP A 32 4.74 9.91 -3.96
N ILE A 33 3.72 9.08 -3.83
CA ILE A 33 3.35 8.08 -4.80
C ILE A 33 1.84 7.91 -4.82
N TYR A 34 1.29 7.64 -6.00
CA TYR A 34 -0.12 7.44 -6.24
C TYR A 34 -0.32 6.11 -6.96
N GLY A 35 -1.30 5.34 -6.53
CA GLY A 35 -1.56 4.04 -7.14
C GLY A 35 -3.01 3.63 -7.02
N GLU A 36 -3.29 2.44 -7.56
CA GLU A 36 -4.62 1.87 -7.60
C GLU A 36 -4.60 0.42 -7.16
N ILE A 37 -5.69 -0.01 -6.51
CA ILE A 37 -5.95 -1.41 -6.19
C ILE A 37 -7.43 -1.69 -6.41
N THR A 38 -7.74 -2.80 -7.09
CA THR A 38 -9.10 -3.32 -7.19
C THR A 38 -9.19 -4.58 -6.35
N PHE A 39 -10.15 -4.60 -5.42
CA PHE A 39 -10.37 -5.76 -4.56
C PHE A 39 -11.36 -6.71 -5.25
N ASN A 40 -10.83 -7.61 -6.08
CA ASN A 40 -11.64 -8.56 -6.83
C ASN A 40 -12.46 -9.46 -5.91
N GLU A 41 -13.65 -9.83 -6.35
CA GLU A 41 -14.65 -10.57 -5.57
C GLU A 41 -14.15 -11.92 -5.06
N ASN A 42 -13.19 -12.53 -5.74
CA ASN A 42 -12.67 -13.86 -5.39
C ASN A 42 -11.42 -13.82 -4.49
N LEU A 43 -11.07 -12.66 -3.92
CA LEU A 43 -9.95 -12.59 -2.98
C LEU A 43 -10.23 -13.42 -1.73
N PHE A 44 -9.17 -14.02 -1.21
CA PHE A 44 -9.23 -15.08 -0.20
C PHE A 44 -9.96 -14.67 1.11
N PHE A 45 -9.88 -13.41 1.51
CA PHE A 45 -10.42 -12.97 2.81
C PHE A 45 -11.93 -12.78 2.82
N PHE A 46 -12.58 -12.67 1.65
CA PHE A 46 -14.03 -12.38 1.62
C PHE A 46 -14.90 -13.52 2.18
N LYS A 47 -14.44 -14.76 2.08
CA LYS A 47 -15.19 -15.91 2.62
C LYS A 47 -15.43 -15.82 4.13
N GLY A 48 -14.45 -15.28 4.84
CA GLY A 48 -14.50 -15.19 6.29
C GLY A 48 -14.79 -13.81 6.84
N HIS A 49 -14.82 -12.80 5.98
CA HIS A 49 -14.91 -11.40 6.44
C HIS A 49 -15.92 -10.61 5.59
N PHE A 50 -17.20 -10.84 5.66
CA PHE A 50 -17.91 -11.84 6.47
C PHE A 50 -18.77 -12.71 5.58
N PRO A 51 -19.16 -13.94 5.95
CA PRO A 51 -19.81 -14.88 5.02
C PRO A 51 -21.04 -14.34 4.26
N ASN A 52 -21.90 -13.56 4.91
CA ASN A 52 -23.11 -13.01 4.28
C ASN A 52 -22.99 -11.52 3.92
N ARG A 53 -21.90 -10.87 4.30
CA ARG A 53 -21.66 -9.45 4.05
C ARG A 53 -20.17 -9.22 3.89
N PRO A 54 -19.59 -9.60 2.73
CA PRO A 54 -18.16 -9.45 2.54
C PRO A 54 -17.75 -7.99 2.46
N ILE A 55 -16.73 -7.64 3.22
CA ILE A 55 -16.06 -6.33 3.15
C ILE A 55 -14.55 -6.56 3.19
N VAL A 56 -13.80 -5.63 2.62
CA VAL A 56 -12.34 -5.68 2.69
C VAL A 56 -11.90 -5.41 4.14
N PRO A 57 -11.11 -6.30 4.75
CA PRO A 57 -10.57 -6.00 6.09
C PRO A 57 -9.78 -4.70 6.05
N GLY A 58 -10.05 -3.79 7.00
CA GLY A 58 -9.37 -2.50 7.02
C GLY A 58 -7.85 -2.63 7.07
N VAL A 59 -7.34 -3.64 7.77
CA VAL A 59 -5.89 -3.89 7.85
C VAL A 59 -5.27 -4.22 6.49
N ILE A 60 -6.03 -4.79 5.56
CA ILE A 60 -5.56 -5.06 4.18
C ILE A 60 -5.38 -3.74 3.42
N ILE A 61 -6.24 -2.75 3.67
CA ILE A 61 -6.08 -1.43 3.05
C ILE A 61 -4.85 -0.73 3.61
N VAL A 62 -4.59 -0.87 4.91
CA VAL A 62 -3.35 -0.36 5.52
C VAL A 62 -2.13 -1.07 4.89
N GLU A 63 -2.21 -2.37 4.66
CA GLU A 63 -1.15 -3.11 3.97
C GLU A 63 -0.94 -2.60 2.54
N SER A 64 -2.02 -2.30 1.81
CA SER A 64 -1.93 -1.71 0.47
C SER A 64 -1.20 -0.35 0.51
N ILE A 65 -1.53 0.49 1.49
CA ILE A 65 -0.83 1.76 1.70
C ILE A 65 0.66 1.51 1.99
N ALA A 66 0.98 0.54 2.83
CA ALA A 66 2.36 0.20 3.16
C ALA A 66 3.13 -0.31 1.94
N GLN A 67 2.51 -1.12 1.10
CA GLN A 67 3.15 -1.61 -0.12
C GLN A 67 3.41 -0.46 -1.10
N LEU A 68 2.44 0.44 -1.27
CA LEU A 68 2.62 1.62 -2.12
C LEU A 68 3.77 2.50 -1.59
N GLY A 69 3.79 2.74 -0.28
CA GLY A 69 4.88 3.49 0.36
C GLY A 69 6.23 2.79 0.20
N GLY A 70 6.24 1.47 0.26
CA GLY A 70 7.43 0.66 0.00
C GLY A 70 7.99 0.89 -1.39
N LEU A 71 7.11 0.97 -2.40
CA LEU A 71 7.55 1.28 -3.77
C LEU A 71 8.22 2.65 -3.84
N LEU A 72 7.67 3.65 -3.17
CA LEU A 72 8.28 4.97 -3.09
C LEU A 72 9.67 4.90 -2.48
N ILE A 73 9.83 4.16 -1.39
CA ILE A 73 11.12 3.98 -0.71
C ILE A 73 12.11 3.27 -1.63
N TYR A 74 11.72 2.15 -2.25
CA TYR A 74 12.61 1.41 -3.15
C TYR A 74 13.05 2.25 -4.36
N LYS A 75 12.14 3.00 -4.95
CA LYS A 75 12.48 3.86 -6.09
C LYS A 75 13.34 5.04 -5.68
N SER A 76 13.13 5.57 -4.48
CA SER A 76 13.88 6.73 -3.98
C SER A 76 15.30 6.38 -3.58
N PHE A 77 15.52 5.14 -3.11
CA PHE A 77 16.84 4.68 -2.62
C PHE A 77 17.23 3.37 -3.31
N GLU A 78 16.99 3.31 -4.61
CA GLU A 78 17.08 2.09 -5.42
C GLU A 78 18.42 1.36 -5.28
N ASP A 79 19.53 2.08 -5.40
CA ASP A 79 20.87 1.48 -5.36
C ASP A 79 21.18 0.79 -4.03
N GLU A 80 20.60 1.28 -2.95
CA GLU A 80 20.87 0.78 -1.60
C GLU A 80 19.90 -0.34 -1.19
N LEU A 81 18.66 -0.29 -1.68
CA LEU A 81 17.59 -1.11 -1.13
C LEU A 81 17.06 -2.20 -2.04
N ILE A 82 17.38 -2.18 -3.33
CA ILE A 82 16.87 -3.18 -4.28
C ILE A 82 17.25 -4.59 -3.81
N GLY A 83 16.28 -5.51 -3.87
CA GLY A 83 16.49 -6.90 -3.46
C GLY A 83 16.36 -7.17 -1.96
N LYS A 84 16.11 -6.15 -1.15
CA LYS A 84 15.88 -6.28 0.29
C LYS A 84 14.39 -6.32 0.58
N ASP A 85 13.98 -6.90 1.70
CA ASP A 85 12.58 -7.07 2.04
C ASP A 85 12.07 -5.94 2.95
N PRO A 86 10.87 -5.41 2.70
CA PRO A 86 10.28 -4.39 3.57
C PRO A 86 9.67 -5.01 4.81
N ALA A 87 9.61 -4.24 5.88
CA ALA A 87 8.93 -4.65 7.11
C ALA A 87 8.27 -3.46 7.78
N LEU A 88 7.04 -3.66 8.29
CA LEU A 88 6.40 -2.67 9.14
C LEU A 88 6.98 -2.77 10.55
N ILE A 89 7.37 -1.62 11.12
CA ILE A 89 7.78 -1.54 12.52
C ILE A 89 6.58 -1.17 13.38
N ALA A 90 5.75 -0.24 12.90
CA ALA A 90 4.63 0.27 13.66
C ALA A 90 3.54 0.82 12.74
N ILE A 91 2.31 0.71 13.20
CA ILE A 91 1.20 1.49 12.68
C ILE A 91 0.95 2.56 13.73
N ASP A 92 1.38 3.79 13.45
CA ASP A 92 1.32 4.87 14.43
C ASP A 92 -0.12 5.35 14.63
N SER A 93 -0.90 5.36 13.56
CA SER A 93 -2.34 5.63 13.62
C SER A 93 -3.02 5.06 12.40
N ALA A 94 -4.30 4.74 12.54
CA ALA A 94 -5.14 4.33 11.42
C ALA A 94 -6.59 4.70 11.72
N LYS A 95 -7.26 5.29 10.73
CA LYS A 95 -8.68 5.67 10.83
C LYS A 95 -9.42 5.06 9.65
N PHE A 96 -10.52 4.40 9.95
CA PHE A 96 -11.35 3.70 8.98
C PHE A 96 -12.72 4.41 8.95
N LYS A 97 -13.01 5.09 7.84
CA LYS A 97 -14.19 5.97 7.75
C LYS A 97 -15.38 5.35 7.03
N SER A 98 -15.13 4.43 6.12
CA SER A 98 -16.18 3.73 5.36
C SER A 98 -15.68 2.37 4.91
N PRO A 99 -16.59 1.38 4.80
CA PRO A 99 -16.23 0.04 4.32
C PRO A 99 -15.93 0.03 2.83
N THR A 100 -15.10 -0.91 2.41
CA THR A 100 -14.79 -1.20 1.02
C THR A 100 -15.39 -2.55 0.66
N LEU A 101 -16.09 -2.63 -0.45
CA LEU A 101 -16.83 -3.82 -0.88
C LEU A 101 -16.06 -4.60 -1.95
N PRO A 102 -16.39 -5.90 -2.13
CA PRO A 102 -15.80 -6.67 -3.24
C PRO A 102 -16.04 -5.96 -4.57
N GLY A 103 -15.00 -5.90 -5.40
CA GLY A 103 -15.04 -5.23 -6.69
C GLY A 103 -14.70 -3.74 -6.65
N ASP A 104 -14.61 -3.14 -5.48
CA ASP A 104 -14.26 -1.73 -5.38
C ASP A 104 -12.81 -1.47 -5.80
N LYS A 105 -12.62 -0.38 -6.52
CA LYS A 105 -11.30 0.12 -6.88
C LYS A 105 -10.97 1.33 -6.02
N LEU A 106 -9.84 1.27 -5.32
CA LEU A 106 -9.36 2.38 -4.51
C LEU A 106 -8.22 3.10 -5.19
N ASN A 107 -8.22 4.42 -5.05
CA ASN A 107 -7.06 5.25 -5.38
C ASN A 107 -6.33 5.51 -4.07
N ILE A 108 -5.02 5.27 -4.07
CA ILE A 108 -4.21 5.32 -2.86
C ILE A 108 -3.07 6.32 -3.07
N LYS A 109 -2.80 7.09 -2.03
CA LYS A 109 -1.67 8.02 -1.98
C LYS A 109 -0.81 7.65 -0.78
N ALA A 110 0.51 7.71 -0.95
CA ALA A 110 1.45 7.60 0.16
C ALA A 110 2.49 8.71 0.05
N GLU A 111 2.88 9.26 1.19
CA GLU A 111 3.81 10.37 1.28
C GLU A 111 4.94 10.02 2.24
N LEU A 112 6.19 10.24 1.83
CA LEU A 112 7.36 10.03 2.69
C LEU A 112 7.57 11.26 3.55
N LEU A 113 7.32 11.13 4.85
CA LEU A 113 7.45 12.25 5.80
C LEU A 113 8.87 12.37 6.35
N LYS A 114 9.55 11.23 6.58
CA LYS A 114 10.86 11.22 7.20
C LYS A 114 11.61 9.95 6.81
N SER A 115 12.91 10.10 6.58
CA SER A 115 13.82 8.99 6.30
C SER A 115 15.09 9.21 7.10
N LYS A 116 15.43 8.29 8.01
CA LYS A 116 16.63 8.37 8.82
C LYS A 116 17.06 6.99 9.31
N LEU A 117 18.31 6.63 9.06
CA LEU A 117 18.91 5.39 9.56
C LEU A 117 18.08 4.15 9.22
N ASN A 118 17.63 4.06 7.96
CA ASN A 118 16.82 2.95 7.45
C ASN A 118 15.44 2.83 8.13
N ILE A 119 14.97 3.92 8.73
CA ILE A 119 13.60 4.04 9.27
C ILE A 119 12.85 5.07 8.45
N PHE A 120 11.66 4.69 7.98
CA PHE A 120 10.85 5.51 7.08
C PHE A 120 9.47 5.75 7.68
N LYS A 121 9.08 7.02 7.76
CA LYS A 121 7.73 7.40 8.21
C LYS A 121 6.90 7.79 7.00
N ILE A 122 5.75 7.14 6.86
CA ILE A 122 4.88 7.28 5.72
C ILE A 122 3.47 7.61 6.19
N LYS A 123 2.84 8.56 5.51
CA LYS A 123 1.42 8.85 5.68
C LYS A 123 0.69 8.45 4.41
N GLY A 124 -0.40 7.71 4.55
CA GLY A 124 -1.16 7.24 3.40
C GLY A 124 -2.65 7.48 3.54
N GLN A 125 -3.30 7.52 2.41
CA GLN A 125 -4.74 7.76 2.29
C GLN A 125 -5.31 6.89 1.17
N ALA A 126 -6.49 6.32 1.42
CA ALA A 126 -7.21 5.55 0.42
C ALA A 126 -8.54 6.23 0.12
N PHE A 127 -8.87 6.33 -1.16
CA PHE A 127 -10.08 7.00 -1.65
C PHE A 127 -10.92 6.04 -2.48
N ASN A 128 -12.22 6.07 -2.25
CA ASN A 128 -13.19 5.34 -3.07
C ASN A 128 -14.11 6.38 -3.73
N ASN A 129 -14.06 6.48 -5.07
CA ASN A 129 -14.79 7.50 -5.83
C ASN A 129 -14.58 8.92 -5.28
N GLY A 130 -13.32 9.25 -4.96
CA GLY A 130 -12.94 10.56 -4.46
C GLY A 130 -13.21 10.79 -2.97
N LYS A 131 -13.83 9.85 -2.27
CA LYS A 131 -14.12 9.95 -0.85
C LYS A 131 -13.00 9.29 -0.04
N LEU A 132 -12.45 10.01 0.94
CA LEU A 132 -11.45 9.46 1.85
C LEU A 132 -12.10 8.39 2.74
N ILE A 133 -11.60 7.16 2.67
CA ILE A 133 -12.16 6.03 3.43
C ILE A 133 -11.20 5.46 4.48
N VAL A 134 -9.89 5.54 4.24
CA VAL A 134 -8.87 5.11 5.21
C VAL A 134 -7.73 6.11 5.20
N GLU A 135 -7.23 6.44 6.38
CA GLU A 135 -6.04 7.25 6.55
C GLU A 135 -5.14 6.55 7.57
N ALA A 136 -3.86 6.44 7.28
CA ALA A 136 -2.91 5.76 8.17
C ALA A 136 -1.55 6.43 8.15
N SER A 137 -0.89 6.40 9.31
CA SER A 137 0.52 6.76 9.44
C SER A 137 1.27 5.52 9.93
N ILE A 138 2.32 5.17 9.23
CA ILE A 138 3.09 3.95 9.51
C ILE A 138 4.57 4.26 9.59
N THR A 139 5.30 3.37 10.27
CA THR A 139 6.75 3.37 10.31
C THR A 139 7.24 2.04 9.73
N ALA A 140 8.15 2.13 8.77
CA ALA A 140 8.67 0.97 8.05
C ALA A 140 10.18 0.96 8.04
N THR A 141 10.74 -0.22 7.80
CA THR A 141 12.18 -0.41 7.56
C THR A 141 12.36 -1.38 6.41
N VAL A 142 13.60 -1.56 6.00
CA VAL A 142 13.96 -2.56 4.99
C VAL A 142 14.96 -3.52 5.63
N LEU A 143 14.66 -4.81 5.58
CA LEU A 143 15.49 -5.86 6.17
C LEU A 143 16.68 -6.17 5.25
N LYS A 144 17.80 -6.42 5.86
CA LYS A 144 19.02 -6.78 5.12
C LYS A 144 18.99 -8.21 4.63
#